data_5c5f9970332d5e7d5a5d8cac7f4569b0
#
_entry.id   5c5f9970332d5e7d5a5d8cac7f4569b0
#
_cell.length_a   1.000
_cell.length_b   1.000
_cell.length_c   1.000
_cell.angle_alpha   90.00
_cell.angle_beta   90.00
_cell.angle_gamma   90.00
#
_symmetry.space_group_name_H-M   'P 1'
#
loop_
_entity.id
_entity.type
_entity.pdbx_description
1 polymer ?
#
loop_
_entity_poly.entity_id
_entity_poly.type
_entity_poly.pdbx_seq_one_letter_code
_entity_poly.pdbx_strand_id
1 'polypeptide(L)'
;MQGLTTALLSKFSLIVAATSILLLGLLAGVAHGNRLGGISSNAADEPCKRMTVYYHDILYNGENNANATAAAATQPTALSRSVSINDTYFGQLVVFDDLVTAEQAMSSEPVARAQGFYFYDKKESPNAWFSFSLVFNSTAYRGTLNLMGADLMGEKTRDLSVVGGTGDFFMARGVATISTDSIEGFYYFRLKMDIKLYECYVS
;
A
#
# COMPACT_ATOMS: atom_id res chain seq x y z
N MET A 1 13.59 -46.81 -53.14
CA MET A 1 14.17 -46.02 -52.00
C MET A 1 13.23 -44.94 -51.44
N GLN A 2 12.00 -44.75 -51.95
CA GLN A 2 11.07 -43.71 -51.49
C GLN A 2 10.17 -44.15 -50.30
N GLY A 3 10.01 -45.42 -50.04
CA GLY A 3 9.14 -45.91 -48.96
C GLY A 3 9.74 -45.92 -47.55
N LEU A 4 11.09 -45.88 -47.44
CA LEU A 4 11.77 -45.96 -46.16
C LEU A 4 11.86 -44.58 -45.47
N THR A 5 11.91 -43.51 -46.24
CA THR A 5 11.99 -42.12 -45.75
C THR A 5 10.66 -41.62 -45.21
N THR A 6 9.53 -42.01 -45.80
CA THR A 6 8.19 -41.60 -45.33
C THR A 6 7.81 -42.28 -44.02
N ALA A 7 8.22 -43.56 -43.80
CA ALA A 7 7.96 -44.26 -42.54
C ALA A 7 8.78 -43.72 -41.37
N LEU A 8 10.02 -43.27 -41.63
CA LEU A 8 10.85 -42.62 -40.60
C LEU A 8 10.33 -41.24 -40.19
N LEU A 9 9.89 -40.43 -41.16
CA LEU A 9 9.30 -39.08 -40.88
C LEU A 9 8.00 -39.18 -40.10
N SER A 10 7.15 -40.18 -40.38
CA SER A 10 5.89 -40.37 -39.61
C SER A 10 6.14 -40.82 -38.17
N LYS A 11 7.12 -41.65 -37.91
CA LYS A 11 7.50 -42.06 -36.54
C LYS A 11 8.15 -40.92 -35.76
N PHE A 12 8.94 -40.07 -36.40
CA PHE A 12 9.53 -38.88 -35.78
C PHE A 12 8.44 -37.84 -35.39
N SER A 13 7.46 -37.64 -36.27
CA SER A 13 6.34 -36.74 -36.01
C SER A 13 5.45 -37.21 -34.85
N LEU A 14 5.22 -38.52 -34.73
CA LEU A 14 4.47 -39.08 -33.62
C LEU A 14 5.22 -39.00 -32.28
N ILE A 15 6.53 -39.17 -32.26
CA ILE A 15 7.34 -39.05 -31.04
C ILE A 15 7.39 -37.59 -30.58
N VAL A 16 7.54 -36.61 -31.47
CA VAL A 16 7.53 -35.19 -31.13
C VAL A 16 6.16 -34.75 -30.61
N ALA A 17 5.06 -35.25 -31.20
CA ALA A 17 3.71 -34.96 -30.70
C ALA A 17 3.44 -35.58 -29.32
N ALA A 18 3.91 -36.78 -29.06
CA ALA A 18 3.75 -37.48 -27.77
C ALA A 18 4.56 -36.78 -26.65
N THR A 19 5.79 -36.33 -26.94
CA THR A 19 6.62 -35.59 -25.96
C THR A 19 6.07 -34.20 -25.66
N SER A 20 5.48 -33.52 -26.67
CA SER A 20 4.83 -32.23 -26.48
C SER A 20 3.57 -32.33 -25.61
N ILE A 21 2.77 -33.37 -25.76
CA ILE A 21 1.58 -33.61 -24.95
C ILE A 21 1.99 -33.96 -23.49
N LEU A 22 3.05 -34.75 -23.32
CA LEU A 22 3.57 -35.08 -21.98
C LEU A 22 4.12 -33.85 -21.25
N LEU A 23 4.83 -32.94 -21.97
CA LEU A 23 5.33 -31.70 -21.38
C LEU A 23 4.19 -30.72 -21.02
N LEU A 24 3.16 -30.61 -21.85
CA LEU A 24 1.97 -29.79 -21.53
C LEU A 24 1.17 -30.38 -20.35
N GLY A 25 1.10 -31.71 -20.22
CA GLY A 25 0.46 -32.37 -19.08
C GLY A 25 1.20 -32.12 -17.74
N LEU A 26 2.53 -32.06 -17.77
CA LEU A 26 3.35 -31.74 -16.59
C LEU A 26 3.26 -30.28 -16.17
N LEU A 27 3.07 -29.34 -17.12
CA LEU A 27 2.87 -27.92 -16.82
C LEU A 27 1.46 -27.61 -16.30
N ALA A 28 0.44 -28.38 -16.69
CA ALA A 28 -0.92 -28.20 -16.18
C ALA A 28 -1.10 -28.75 -14.74
N GLY A 29 -0.22 -29.63 -14.27
CA GLY A 29 -0.30 -30.24 -12.94
C GLY A 29 0.24 -29.39 -11.79
N VAL A 30 0.86 -28.23 -12.05
CA VAL A 30 1.51 -27.41 -11.00
C VAL A 30 0.65 -26.23 -10.53
N ALA A 31 -0.52 -26.01 -11.14
CA ALA A 31 -1.41 -24.89 -10.81
C ALA A 31 -2.51 -25.20 -9.80
N HIS A 32 -2.48 -26.36 -9.13
CA HIS A 32 -3.29 -26.56 -7.94
C HIS A 32 -2.43 -26.23 -6.71
N GLY A 33 -2.28 -24.91 -6.46
CA GLY A 33 -1.91 -24.47 -5.14
C GLY A 33 -2.94 -25.00 -4.15
N ASN A 34 -2.56 -26.01 -3.40
CA ASN A 34 -3.30 -26.41 -2.21
C ASN A 34 -3.46 -25.16 -1.36
N ARG A 35 -4.66 -24.59 -1.28
CA ARG A 35 -5.03 -23.72 -0.20
C ARG A 35 -4.87 -24.56 1.07
N LEU A 36 -3.71 -24.43 1.69
CA LEU A 36 -3.48 -24.97 3.01
C LEU A 36 -4.54 -24.38 3.93
N GLY A 37 -5.37 -25.26 4.46
CA GLY A 37 -6.22 -25.09 5.60
C GLY A 37 -7.17 -23.90 5.53
N GLY A 38 -8.45 -24.14 5.29
CA GLY A 38 -9.47 -23.16 5.59
C GLY A 38 -9.31 -22.72 7.05
N ILE A 39 -8.84 -21.51 7.27
CA ILE A 39 -8.96 -20.86 8.56
C ILE A 39 -10.48 -20.78 8.80
N SER A 40 -10.93 -21.40 9.88
CA SER A 40 -12.32 -21.31 10.32
C SER A 40 -12.74 -19.84 10.35
N SER A 41 -13.76 -19.47 9.61
CA SER A 41 -14.19 -18.11 9.33
C SER A 41 -14.56 -17.28 10.58
N ASN A 42 -14.59 -17.83 11.75
CA ASN A 42 -15.05 -17.15 12.96
C ASN A 42 -13.93 -16.57 13.84
N ALA A 43 -12.67 -16.94 13.65
CA ALA A 43 -11.54 -16.37 14.39
C ALA A 43 -10.67 -15.42 13.55
N ALA A 44 -10.81 -15.45 12.21
CA ALA A 44 -10.01 -14.61 11.30
C ALA A 44 -10.59 -13.19 11.13
N ASP A 45 -11.83 -12.95 11.58
CA ASP A 45 -12.49 -11.65 11.39
C ASP A 45 -12.25 -10.66 12.55
N GLU A 46 -11.74 -11.12 13.68
CA GLU A 46 -11.42 -10.26 14.82
C GLU A 46 -9.96 -9.83 14.79
N PRO A 47 -9.67 -8.52 14.69
CA PRO A 47 -8.30 -8.03 14.76
C PRO A 47 -7.71 -8.26 16.16
N CYS A 48 -6.47 -8.73 16.21
CA CYS A 48 -5.72 -8.93 17.43
C CYS A 48 -5.29 -7.61 18.09
N LYS A 49 -5.24 -6.51 17.33
CA LYS A 49 -4.97 -5.15 17.82
C LYS A 49 -5.75 -4.13 17.00
N ARG A 50 -6.27 -3.11 17.69
CA ARG A 50 -6.95 -1.95 17.07
C ARG A 50 -6.38 -0.66 17.64
N MET A 51 -6.22 0.34 16.79
CA MET A 51 -5.88 1.69 17.22
C MET A 51 -6.47 2.71 16.26
N THR A 52 -6.90 3.84 16.81
CA THR A 52 -7.31 5.02 16.02
C THR A 52 -6.32 6.13 16.31
N VAL A 53 -5.78 6.74 15.25
CA VAL A 53 -4.83 7.82 15.34
C VAL A 53 -5.12 8.90 14.30
N TYR A 54 -4.57 10.08 14.48
CA TYR A 54 -4.73 11.22 13.60
C TYR A 54 -3.37 11.65 13.04
N TYR A 55 -3.27 11.63 11.74
CA TYR A 55 -2.10 12.02 10.96
C TYR A 55 -2.24 13.48 10.53
N HIS A 56 -1.19 14.29 10.71
CA HIS A 56 -1.19 15.73 10.45
C HIS A 56 -0.14 16.09 9.42
N ASP A 57 -0.55 16.24 8.16
CA ASP A 57 0.31 16.68 7.06
C ASP A 57 0.24 18.20 6.94
N ILE A 58 1.40 18.86 7.04
CA ILE A 58 1.56 20.29 6.79
C ILE A 58 2.44 20.48 5.57
N LEU A 59 1.82 20.58 4.41
CA LEU A 59 2.51 20.73 3.15
C LEU A 59 3.20 22.11 3.05
N TYR A 60 4.45 22.12 2.64
CA TYR A 60 5.18 23.34 2.35
C TYR A 60 4.52 24.11 1.19
N ASN A 61 4.14 25.36 1.45
CA ASN A 61 3.44 26.24 0.51
C ASN A 61 4.30 27.41 -0.01
N GLY A 62 5.59 27.41 0.31
CA GLY A 62 6.52 28.50 -0.05
C GLY A 62 6.79 29.52 1.06
N GLU A 63 5.97 29.55 2.12
CA GLU A 63 6.04 30.57 3.19
C GLU A 63 6.12 29.95 4.59
N ASN A 64 5.62 28.72 4.78
CA ASN A 64 5.47 28.08 6.10
C ASN A 64 6.66 27.22 6.54
N ASN A 65 7.88 27.64 6.24
CA ASN A 65 9.13 26.90 6.54
C ASN A 65 9.23 26.38 7.98
N ALA A 66 8.74 27.15 8.96
CA ALA A 66 8.89 26.79 10.36
C ALA A 66 7.99 25.62 10.79
N ASN A 67 6.89 25.38 10.07
CA ASN A 67 5.87 24.43 10.48
C ASN A 67 5.64 23.30 9.46
N ALA A 68 6.13 23.45 8.23
CA ALA A 68 5.94 22.43 7.19
C ALA A 68 6.61 21.11 7.60
N THR A 69 5.87 20.02 7.42
CA THR A 69 6.32 18.65 7.68
C THR A 69 6.36 17.80 6.42
N ALA A 70 5.77 18.31 5.33
CA ALA A 70 5.75 17.66 4.02
C ALA A 70 6.17 18.66 2.92
N ALA A 71 6.84 18.16 1.90
CA ALA A 71 7.29 18.97 0.77
C ALA A 71 7.32 18.18 -0.54
N ALA A 72 6.94 18.86 -1.63
CA ALA A 72 7.07 18.30 -2.97
C ALA A 72 8.53 18.14 -3.37
N ALA A 73 8.95 16.92 -3.65
CA ALA A 73 10.30 16.57 -4.10
C ALA A 73 10.46 16.64 -5.62
N THR A 74 9.35 16.57 -6.37
CA THR A 74 9.34 16.67 -7.83
C THR A 74 8.26 17.65 -8.29
N GLN A 75 8.35 18.06 -9.55
CA GLN A 75 7.32 18.87 -10.21
C GLN A 75 6.27 17.96 -10.85
N PRO A 76 4.99 18.41 -10.98
CA PRO A 76 4.00 17.71 -11.77
C PRO A 76 4.44 17.52 -13.23
N THR A 77 4.03 16.43 -13.87
CA THR A 77 4.39 16.17 -15.25
C THR A 77 3.46 16.87 -16.23
N ALA A 78 3.95 17.16 -17.43
CA ALA A 78 3.13 17.69 -18.52
C ALA A 78 2.05 16.70 -19.03
N LEU A 79 2.07 15.46 -18.58
CA LEU A 79 1.05 14.45 -18.88
C LEU A 79 -0.23 14.63 -18.07
N SER A 80 -0.20 15.43 -17.01
CA SER A 80 -1.40 15.82 -16.27
C SER A 80 -2.35 16.58 -17.21
N ARG A 81 -3.61 16.18 -17.25
CA ARG A 81 -4.62 16.75 -18.15
C ARG A 81 -5.70 17.54 -17.44
N SER A 82 -5.63 17.63 -16.15
CA SER A 82 -6.59 18.41 -15.40
C SER A 82 -6.44 19.90 -15.71
N VAL A 83 -7.54 20.60 -15.74
CA VAL A 83 -7.64 22.03 -16.09
C VAL A 83 -8.26 22.86 -14.98
N SER A 84 -8.36 22.32 -13.77
CA SER A 84 -8.89 23.02 -12.61
C SER A 84 -7.78 23.37 -11.62
N ILE A 85 -8.08 24.24 -10.66
CA ILE A 85 -7.15 24.58 -9.58
C ILE A 85 -6.92 23.41 -8.61
N ASN A 86 -7.79 22.39 -8.67
CA ASN A 86 -7.62 21.11 -8.01
C ASN A 86 -6.89 20.13 -8.93
N ASP A 87 -6.08 20.66 -9.78
CA ASP A 87 -5.43 19.95 -10.87
C ASP A 87 -4.59 18.80 -10.37
N THR A 88 -4.53 17.79 -11.19
CA THR A 88 -3.72 16.64 -10.93
C THR A 88 -2.27 17.04 -10.79
N TYR A 89 -1.67 16.56 -9.78
CA TYR A 89 -0.24 16.65 -9.54
C TYR A 89 0.47 15.40 -10.08
N PHE A 90 -0.06 14.80 -11.17
CA PHE A 90 0.45 13.57 -11.73
C PHE A 90 1.98 13.59 -11.89
N GLY A 91 2.65 12.61 -11.27
CA GLY A 91 4.11 12.52 -11.22
C GLY A 91 4.77 13.36 -10.13
N GLN A 92 4.01 14.15 -9.36
CA GLN A 92 4.57 14.84 -8.20
C GLN A 92 4.77 13.85 -7.05
N LEU A 93 5.97 13.81 -6.52
CA LEU A 93 6.35 13.10 -5.31
C LEU A 93 6.40 14.08 -4.14
N VAL A 94 5.75 13.73 -3.05
CA VAL A 94 5.79 14.47 -1.78
C VAL A 94 6.42 13.57 -0.72
N VAL A 95 7.41 14.09 -0.01
CA VAL A 95 8.03 13.43 1.15
C VAL A 95 7.56 14.10 2.43
N PHE A 96 7.40 13.33 3.49
CA PHE A 96 6.88 13.84 4.75
C PHE A 96 7.51 13.19 5.98
N ASP A 97 7.47 13.94 7.08
CA ASP A 97 7.80 13.51 8.45
C ASP A 97 6.76 14.13 9.39
N ASP A 98 5.59 13.50 9.46
CA ASP A 98 4.38 14.07 10.02
C ASP A 98 4.11 13.60 11.44
N LEU A 99 3.51 14.49 12.22
CA LEU A 99 3.04 14.16 13.56
C LEU A 99 1.81 13.25 13.48
N VAL A 100 1.79 12.25 14.35
CA VAL A 100 0.61 11.39 14.57
C VAL A 100 0.20 11.46 16.04
N THR A 101 -1.04 11.81 16.28
CA THR A 101 -1.60 12.05 17.62
C THR A 101 -2.70 11.07 17.96
N ALA A 102 -2.97 10.92 19.29
CA ALA A 102 -4.06 10.09 19.79
C ALA A 102 -5.45 10.67 19.47
N GLU A 103 -5.57 11.99 19.41
CA GLU A 103 -6.81 12.71 19.16
C GLU A 103 -6.67 13.74 18.04
N GLN A 104 -7.77 14.34 17.62
CA GLN A 104 -7.84 15.28 16.49
C GLN A 104 -6.96 16.52 16.64
N ALA A 105 -6.77 17.00 17.87
CA ALA A 105 -5.98 18.19 18.09
C ALA A 105 -4.48 17.91 17.90
N MET A 106 -3.79 18.74 17.11
CA MET A 106 -2.35 18.63 16.92
C MET A 106 -1.56 18.73 18.23
N SER A 107 -2.13 19.40 19.25
CA SER A 107 -1.56 19.52 20.59
C SER A 107 -1.86 18.31 21.49
N SER A 108 -2.59 17.31 21.01
CA SER A 108 -2.86 16.09 21.79
C SER A 108 -1.62 15.21 21.87
N GLU A 109 -1.70 14.11 22.62
CA GLU A 109 -0.57 13.24 22.86
C GLU A 109 0.02 12.71 21.54
N PRO A 110 1.31 12.95 21.28
CA PRO A 110 1.99 12.38 20.14
C PRO A 110 2.22 10.89 20.35
N VAL A 111 1.70 10.05 19.48
CA VAL A 111 1.80 8.58 19.57
C VAL A 111 2.82 8.00 18.61
N ALA A 112 3.04 8.64 17.46
CA ALA A 112 3.99 8.21 16.45
C ALA A 112 4.44 9.38 15.55
N ARG A 113 5.41 9.08 14.69
CA ARG A 113 5.72 9.90 13.50
C ARG A 113 5.43 9.08 12.25
N ALA A 114 4.76 9.68 11.27
CA ALA A 114 4.57 9.11 9.96
C ALA A 114 5.67 9.62 9.03
N GLN A 115 6.54 8.72 8.58
CA GLN A 115 7.69 9.06 7.76
C GLN A 115 7.66 8.29 6.46
N GLY A 116 7.67 9.01 5.34
CA GLY A 116 7.59 8.37 4.03
C GLY A 116 7.31 9.33 2.90
N PHE A 117 6.55 8.83 1.95
CA PHE A 117 6.19 9.60 0.78
C PHE A 117 4.84 9.17 0.22
N TYR A 118 4.27 10.06 -0.58
CA TYR A 118 3.22 9.73 -1.54
C TYR A 118 3.54 10.35 -2.90
N PHE A 119 3.00 9.76 -3.95
CA PHE A 119 3.08 10.35 -5.27
C PHE A 119 1.73 10.29 -5.98
N TYR A 120 1.44 11.32 -6.74
CA TYR A 120 0.20 11.39 -7.51
C TYR A 120 0.32 10.53 -8.77
N ASP A 121 -0.49 9.47 -8.84
CA ASP A 121 -0.40 8.38 -9.82
C ASP A 121 -1.52 8.37 -10.86
N LYS A 122 -2.46 9.32 -10.79
CA LYS A 122 -3.59 9.41 -11.72
C LYS A 122 -3.57 10.72 -12.50
N LYS A 123 -3.75 10.62 -13.82
CA LYS A 123 -3.63 11.76 -14.73
C LYS A 123 -4.83 12.72 -14.72
N GLU A 124 -6.01 12.25 -14.35
CA GLU A 124 -7.28 12.93 -14.60
C GLU A 124 -8.02 13.34 -13.32
N SER A 125 -7.50 12.94 -12.17
CA SER A 125 -8.09 13.29 -10.89
C SER A 125 -7.07 13.14 -9.77
N PRO A 126 -7.23 13.85 -8.64
CA PRO A 126 -6.39 13.66 -7.47
C PRO A 126 -6.50 12.21 -6.99
N ASN A 127 -5.36 11.54 -6.94
CA ASN A 127 -5.19 10.20 -6.41
C ASN A 127 -3.72 10.02 -6.10
N ALA A 128 -3.40 9.33 -5.03
CA ALA A 128 -2.02 9.12 -4.66
C ALA A 128 -1.76 7.66 -4.27
N TRP A 129 -0.50 7.28 -4.35
CA TRP A 129 0.01 6.08 -3.75
C TRP A 129 0.85 6.45 -2.53
N PHE A 130 0.48 5.92 -1.37
CA PHE A 130 1.22 6.10 -0.12
C PHE A 130 2.20 4.96 0.13
N SER A 131 3.37 5.31 0.67
CA SER A 131 4.32 4.36 1.27
C SER A 131 5.02 5.04 2.44
N PHE A 132 4.78 4.56 3.67
CA PHE A 132 5.33 5.17 4.87
C PHE A 132 5.38 4.22 6.06
N SER A 133 6.15 4.62 7.07
CA SER A 133 6.22 3.96 8.37
C SER A 133 5.61 4.86 9.44
N LEU A 134 4.77 4.30 10.29
CA LEU A 134 4.48 4.87 11.60
C LEU A 134 5.59 4.45 12.55
N VAL A 135 6.36 5.40 13.04
CA VAL A 135 7.48 5.19 13.97
C VAL A 135 7.01 5.49 15.37
N PHE A 136 6.86 4.46 16.17
CA PHE A 136 6.44 4.54 17.57
C PHE A 136 7.67 4.57 18.50
N ASN A 137 7.71 5.55 19.39
CA ASN A 137 8.74 5.68 20.42
C ASN A 137 8.12 6.24 21.71
N SER A 138 7.15 5.54 22.26
CA SER A 138 6.46 5.92 23.48
C SER A 138 6.60 4.85 24.56
N THR A 139 6.02 5.10 25.73
CA THR A 139 5.92 4.08 26.80
C THR A 139 4.94 2.98 26.45
N ALA A 140 3.95 3.27 25.60
CA ALA A 140 2.92 2.31 25.19
C ALA A 140 3.39 1.39 24.06
N TYR A 141 4.15 1.94 23.08
CA TYR A 141 4.59 1.20 21.91
C TYR A 141 5.97 1.64 21.43
N ARG A 142 6.77 0.67 20.98
CA ARG A 142 8.07 0.88 20.32
C ARG A 142 8.18 0.02 19.07
N GLY A 143 8.70 0.61 18.00
CA GLY A 143 8.88 -0.07 16.72
C GLY A 143 8.18 0.65 15.59
N THR A 144 7.91 -0.05 14.52
CA THR A 144 7.30 0.53 13.30
C THR A 144 6.13 -0.29 12.81
N LEU A 145 5.13 0.38 12.21
CA LEU A 145 4.18 -0.22 11.28
C LEU A 145 4.43 0.35 9.89
N ASN A 146 4.56 -0.51 8.89
CA ASN A 146 4.77 -0.10 7.51
C ASN A 146 3.46 -0.18 6.75
N LEU A 147 3.05 0.91 6.12
CA LEU A 147 1.80 1.06 5.41
C LEU A 147 2.06 1.40 3.94
N MET A 148 1.26 0.82 3.05
CA MET A 148 1.26 1.21 1.63
C MET A 148 -0.08 0.94 0.97
N GLY A 149 -0.36 1.68 -0.09
CA GLY A 149 -1.56 1.48 -0.88
C GLY A 149 -2.04 2.73 -1.58
N ALA A 150 -3.13 2.57 -2.34
CA ALA A 150 -3.76 3.66 -3.07
C ALA A 150 -4.62 4.52 -2.13
N ASP A 151 -4.35 5.81 -2.10
CA ASP A 151 -5.24 6.81 -1.51
C ASP A 151 -6.19 7.32 -2.59
N LEU A 152 -7.36 6.72 -2.65
CA LEU A 152 -8.45 7.10 -3.55
C LEU A 152 -9.15 8.34 -2.99
N MET A 153 -8.54 9.51 -3.15
CA MET A 153 -8.90 10.76 -2.46
C MET A 153 -10.36 11.18 -2.64
N GLY A 154 -11.03 10.71 -3.70
CA GLY A 154 -12.46 10.95 -3.93
C GLY A 154 -13.39 10.08 -3.08
N GLU A 155 -12.88 9.04 -2.42
CA GLU A 155 -13.66 8.13 -1.60
C GLU A 155 -13.72 8.61 -0.14
N LYS A 156 -14.85 8.34 0.52
CA LYS A 156 -15.05 8.70 1.92
C LYS A 156 -14.04 8.00 2.84
N THR A 157 -13.76 6.74 2.57
CA THR A 157 -12.78 5.92 3.28
C THR A 157 -11.91 5.17 2.30
N ARG A 158 -10.63 4.99 2.61
CA ARG A 158 -9.64 4.29 1.78
C ARG A 158 -8.83 3.36 2.65
N ASP A 159 -8.54 2.18 2.14
CA ASP A 159 -7.79 1.17 2.88
C ASP A 159 -6.35 1.09 2.40
N LEU A 160 -5.41 1.30 3.32
CA LEU A 160 -4.00 1.02 3.13
C LEU A 160 -3.66 -0.31 3.77
N SER A 161 -2.80 -1.09 3.11
CA SER A 161 -2.30 -2.34 3.68
C SER A 161 -1.24 -2.06 4.75
N VAL A 162 -1.35 -2.67 5.91
CA VAL A 162 -0.24 -2.84 6.83
C VAL A 162 0.57 -4.04 6.35
N VAL A 163 1.75 -3.78 5.79
CA VAL A 163 2.57 -4.79 5.10
C VAL A 163 3.67 -5.37 5.96
N GLY A 164 3.84 -4.88 7.18
CA GLY A 164 4.82 -5.37 8.14
C GLY A 164 5.02 -4.40 9.29
N GLY A 165 5.90 -4.78 10.20
CA GLY A 165 6.31 -3.95 11.32
C GLY A 165 7.52 -4.51 12.05
N THR A 166 8.03 -3.74 13.01
CA THR A 166 9.17 -4.10 13.87
C THR A 166 8.85 -3.80 15.33
N GLY A 167 9.67 -4.29 16.25
CA GLY A 167 9.44 -4.10 17.68
C GLY A 167 8.10 -4.72 18.12
N ASP A 168 7.27 -3.94 18.84
CA ASP A 168 5.95 -4.39 19.32
C ASP A 168 4.96 -4.72 18.18
N PHE A 169 5.34 -4.45 16.93
CA PHE A 169 4.57 -4.74 15.73
C PHE A 169 5.30 -5.73 14.80
N PHE A 170 6.21 -6.53 15.35
CA PHE A 170 7.01 -7.46 14.54
C PHE A 170 6.13 -8.30 13.62
N MET A 171 6.42 -8.24 12.32
CA MET A 171 5.73 -8.93 11.22
C MET A 171 4.20 -8.73 11.19
N ALA A 172 3.67 -7.68 11.82
CA ALA A 172 2.23 -7.40 11.81
C ALA A 172 1.68 -7.23 10.39
N ARG A 173 0.46 -7.72 10.19
CA ARG A 173 -0.34 -7.54 8.97
C ARG A 173 -1.72 -7.02 9.31
N GLY A 174 -2.25 -6.18 8.45
CA GLY A 174 -3.57 -5.62 8.71
C GLY A 174 -4.01 -4.60 7.69
N VAL A 175 -4.97 -3.78 8.08
CA VAL A 175 -5.55 -2.70 7.28
C VAL A 175 -5.60 -1.43 8.10
N ALA A 176 -5.22 -0.32 7.49
CA ALA A 176 -5.45 1.02 8.00
C ALA A 176 -6.50 1.70 7.12
N THR A 177 -7.70 1.85 7.64
CA THR A 177 -8.77 2.59 6.97
C THR A 177 -8.58 4.07 7.26
N ILE A 178 -8.27 4.86 6.23
CA ILE A 178 -8.09 6.31 6.33
C ILE A 178 -9.34 7.05 5.87
N SER A 179 -9.60 8.18 6.48
CA SER A 179 -10.60 9.15 6.05
C SER A 179 -10.08 10.56 6.23
N THR A 180 -10.47 11.46 5.33
CA THR A 180 -10.14 12.88 5.47
C THR A 180 -11.02 13.47 6.58
N ASP A 181 -10.37 13.94 7.65
CA ASP A 181 -11.03 14.51 8.82
C ASP A 181 -11.10 16.05 8.74
N SER A 182 -10.02 16.70 8.26
CA SER A 182 -9.98 18.16 8.05
C SER A 182 -9.06 18.53 6.90
N ILE A 183 -9.37 19.60 6.20
CA ILE A 183 -8.50 20.26 5.22
C ILE A 183 -8.58 21.77 5.48
N GLU A 184 -7.44 22.40 5.67
CA GLU A 184 -7.36 23.85 5.88
C GLU A 184 -6.37 24.48 4.89
N GLY A 185 -6.84 25.43 4.10
CA GLY A 185 -6.02 26.26 3.21
C GLY A 185 -5.22 25.50 2.15
N PHE A 186 -5.58 24.27 1.79
CA PHE A 186 -4.85 23.39 0.85
C PHE A 186 -3.40 23.08 1.24
N TYR A 187 -3.00 23.35 2.47
CA TYR A 187 -1.66 23.05 2.98
C TYR A 187 -1.68 22.22 4.27
N TYR A 188 -2.81 22.17 4.99
CA TYR A 188 -2.96 21.31 6.16
C TYR A 188 -4.03 20.26 5.91
N PHE A 189 -3.64 19.02 6.09
CA PHE A 189 -4.52 17.86 5.93
C PHE A 189 -4.47 17.01 7.19
N ARG A 190 -5.63 16.74 7.77
CA ARG A 190 -5.74 15.79 8.86
C ARG A 190 -6.47 14.55 8.39
N LEU A 191 -5.79 13.39 8.50
CA LEU A 191 -6.40 12.10 8.20
C LEU A 191 -6.62 11.33 9.50
N LYS A 192 -7.83 10.81 9.68
CA LYS A 192 -8.12 9.81 10.69
C LYS A 192 -7.70 8.45 10.13
N MET A 193 -6.95 7.67 10.90
CA MET A 193 -6.57 6.29 10.58
C MET A 193 -7.11 5.32 11.62
N ASP A 194 -7.98 4.39 11.19
CA ASP A 194 -8.45 3.27 11.99
C ASP A 194 -7.65 2.03 11.58
N ILE A 195 -6.69 1.63 12.41
CA ILE A 195 -5.75 0.53 12.13
C ILE A 195 -6.25 -0.73 12.81
N LYS A 196 -6.36 -1.82 12.04
CA LYS A 196 -6.74 -3.16 12.49
C LYS A 196 -5.66 -4.14 12.09
N LEU A 197 -5.02 -4.78 13.06
CA LEU A 197 -4.03 -5.83 12.83
C LEU A 197 -4.69 -7.18 13.00
N TYR A 198 -4.46 -8.09 12.05
CA TYR A 198 -5.01 -9.44 12.05
C TYR A 198 -3.94 -10.50 12.27
N GLU A 199 -2.66 -10.14 12.06
CA GLU A 199 -1.52 -10.96 12.41
C GLU A 199 -0.69 -10.18 13.44
N CYS A 200 -0.63 -10.68 14.68
CA CYS A 200 0.16 -10.12 15.76
C CYS A 200 1.01 -11.24 16.36
N TYR A 201 2.31 -11.10 16.27
CA TYR A 201 3.23 -12.03 16.88
C TYR A 201 3.58 -11.51 18.26
N VAL A 202 3.39 -12.36 19.27
CA VAL A 202 3.79 -12.07 20.65
C VAL A 202 5.23 -12.55 20.80
N SER A 203 6.12 -11.63 21.15
CA SER A 203 7.51 -11.94 21.51
C SER A 203 7.63 -12.56 22.88
#